data_f3dcbc2a132938e2d07f247ba46aadc4
#
_entry.id   f3dcbc2a132938e2d07f247ba46aadc4
#
_cell.length_a   1.000
_cell.length_b   1.000
_cell.length_c   1.000
_cell.angle_alpha   90.00
_cell.angle_beta   90.00
_cell.angle_gamma   90.00
#
_symmetry.space_group_name_H-M   'P 1'
#
loop_
_entity.id
_entity.type
_entity.pdbx_description
1 polymer ?
#
loop_
_entity_poly.entity_id
_entity_poly.type
_entity_poly.pdbx_seq_one_letter_code
_entity_poly.pdbx_strand_id
1 'polypeptide(L)'
;MSTATASRTMMMLDAIRDALDVALGLDPEVFQLGEDIQDPKGGGFGVHKGLETKYGSERIRCTPISEQAIMGAAIGAAMAGMRPVAEIMLMNFIAVAADQLFNHAAKLRYMSGGATPIPLTVRTTTGAGAGFGAQHSEMLEATLVHTPGLKVAVPSTAADAKGLLLSAIFDDDPVVFVEMSSLYFAVRDDVPEGDYRVPLGKARIARQGSDLTLITYGRQVLDCVAVAEKLAGEGYSIEVIDLRSLQPLDTATIFGSVSKTHRAVVVHEAVTRGGFGAELSAQIHSELFHELAAPVGRVGGANTPVPYASSLEQDFLPGNRIEHAVRTLLG
;
A
#
# COMPACT_ATOMS: atom_id res chain seq x y z
N MET A 1 11.96 2.58 31.95
CA MET A 1 10.84 1.64 31.85
C MET A 1 10.00 2.10 30.68
N SER A 2 10.02 1.38 29.56
CA SER A 2 9.13 1.67 28.42
C SER A 2 7.72 1.33 28.86
N THR A 3 6.87 2.34 29.04
CA THR A 3 5.43 2.11 29.21
C THR A 3 4.94 1.46 27.90
N ALA A 4 4.51 0.20 27.96
CA ALA A 4 3.87 -0.44 26.83
C ALA A 4 2.72 0.45 26.38
N THR A 5 2.75 0.90 25.13
CA THR A 5 1.66 1.68 24.54
C THR A 5 0.42 0.80 24.59
N ALA A 6 -0.70 1.33 25.10
CA ALA A 6 -1.96 0.60 25.08
C ALA A 6 -2.31 0.21 23.62
N SER A 7 -2.82 -0.98 23.42
CA SER A 7 -3.24 -1.47 22.12
C SER A 7 -4.67 -2.00 22.17
N ARG A 8 -5.34 -1.98 21.03
CA ARG A 8 -6.69 -2.44 20.86
C ARG A 8 -6.79 -3.32 19.61
N THR A 9 -7.35 -4.53 19.77
CA THR A 9 -7.57 -5.43 18.62
C THR A 9 -8.65 -4.86 17.71
N MET A 10 -8.34 -4.58 16.45
CA MET A 10 -9.28 -4.04 15.47
C MET A 10 -9.03 -4.57 14.05
N MET A 11 -10.05 -4.48 13.20
CA MET A 11 -9.93 -4.79 11.78
C MET A 11 -9.10 -3.71 11.07
N MET A 12 -8.52 -4.03 9.91
CA MET A 12 -7.76 -3.06 9.11
C MET A 12 -8.60 -1.83 8.75
N LEU A 13 -9.86 -2.00 8.35
CA LEU A 13 -10.77 -0.88 8.07
C LEU A 13 -10.92 0.06 9.28
N ASP A 14 -11.10 -0.50 10.49
CA ASP A 14 -11.24 0.28 11.71
C ASP A 14 -9.91 0.95 12.11
N ALA A 15 -8.76 0.32 11.82
CA ALA A 15 -7.45 0.90 12.05
C ALA A 15 -7.17 2.09 11.12
N ILE A 16 -7.62 2.05 9.88
CA ILE A 16 -7.57 3.18 8.94
C ILE A 16 -8.47 4.32 9.44
N ARG A 17 -9.71 4.01 9.87
CA ARG A 17 -10.61 5.01 10.48
C ARG A 17 -10.00 5.63 11.73
N ASP A 18 -9.39 4.83 12.59
CA ASP A 18 -8.72 5.31 13.82
C ASP A 18 -7.53 6.24 13.48
N ALA A 19 -6.76 5.95 12.43
CA ALA A 19 -5.71 6.86 11.96
C ALA A 19 -6.28 8.21 11.51
N LEU A 20 -7.38 8.19 10.75
CA LEU A 20 -8.06 9.41 10.30
C LEU A 20 -8.62 10.20 11.48
N ASP A 21 -9.22 9.53 12.46
CA ASP A 21 -9.75 10.14 13.68
C ASP A 21 -8.63 10.80 14.51
N VAL A 22 -7.53 10.08 14.69
CA VAL A 22 -6.35 10.62 15.40
C VAL A 22 -5.78 11.85 14.68
N ALA A 23 -5.60 11.77 13.36
CA ALA A 23 -5.05 12.89 12.59
C ALA A 23 -5.95 14.14 12.64
N LEU A 24 -7.27 13.96 12.49
CA LEU A 24 -8.26 15.05 12.60
C LEU A 24 -8.25 15.70 13.99
N GLY A 25 -8.00 14.91 15.04
CA GLY A 25 -7.91 15.39 16.42
C GLY A 25 -6.61 16.10 16.75
N LEU A 26 -5.51 15.74 16.07
CA LEU A 26 -4.18 16.31 16.33
C LEU A 26 -3.95 17.65 15.62
N ASP A 27 -4.46 17.81 14.40
CA ASP A 27 -4.14 18.97 13.56
C ASP A 27 -5.40 19.54 12.91
N PRO A 28 -5.74 20.83 13.18
CA PRO A 28 -6.88 21.51 12.59
C PRO A 28 -6.78 21.67 11.06
N GLU A 29 -5.58 21.60 10.48
CA GLU A 29 -5.38 21.72 9.03
C GLU A 29 -5.66 20.40 8.29
N VAL A 30 -5.78 19.27 9.00
CA VAL A 30 -6.18 17.99 8.39
C VAL A 30 -7.67 18.03 8.08
N PHE A 31 -8.03 17.76 6.83
CA PHE A 31 -9.42 17.55 6.41
C PHE A 31 -9.49 16.45 5.35
N GLN A 32 -10.66 15.92 5.13
CA GLN A 32 -10.89 14.83 4.18
C GLN A 32 -11.85 15.29 3.09
N LEU A 33 -11.62 14.83 1.86
CA LEU A 33 -12.52 15.07 0.73
C LEU A 33 -12.58 13.85 -0.17
N GLY A 34 -13.75 13.55 -0.69
CA GLY A 34 -14.01 12.39 -1.54
C GLY A 34 -15.49 12.14 -1.74
N GLU A 35 -15.78 11.09 -2.48
CA GLU A 35 -17.13 10.71 -2.85
C GLU A 35 -17.82 9.94 -1.71
N ASP A 36 -19.07 10.32 -1.38
CA ASP A 36 -19.92 9.63 -0.40
C ASP A 36 -19.29 9.48 1.01
N ILE A 37 -18.22 10.23 1.36
CA ILE A 37 -17.48 10.04 2.61
C ILE A 37 -18.21 10.55 3.86
N GLN A 38 -19.28 11.31 3.72
CA GLN A 38 -20.10 11.80 4.82
C GLN A 38 -21.02 10.72 5.40
N ASP A 39 -21.50 10.98 6.63
CA ASP A 39 -22.47 10.11 7.29
C ASP A 39 -23.84 10.14 6.60
N PRO A 40 -24.63 9.08 6.62
CA PRO A 40 -24.38 7.81 7.32
C PRO A 40 -23.55 6.78 6.56
N LYS A 41 -23.18 7.01 5.30
CA LYS A 41 -22.42 6.05 4.49
C LYS A 41 -20.97 5.90 4.95
N GLY A 42 -20.25 7.02 5.06
CA GLY A 42 -18.86 7.06 5.45
C GLY A 42 -17.92 6.49 4.39
N GLY A 43 -18.19 6.73 3.10
CA GLY A 43 -17.44 6.21 1.96
C GLY A 43 -17.95 4.88 1.43
N GLY A 44 -17.41 4.43 0.28
CA GLY A 44 -17.83 3.20 -0.39
C GLY A 44 -17.72 1.93 0.46
N PHE A 45 -16.78 1.89 1.39
CA PHE A 45 -16.54 0.77 2.32
C PHE A 45 -16.83 1.13 3.79
N GLY A 46 -17.28 2.35 4.07
CA GLY A 46 -17.59 2.80 5.42
C GLY A 46 -16.37 3.19 6.27
N VAL A 47 -15.23 3.47 5.66
CA VAL A 47 -14.00 3.87 6.36
C VAL A 47 -14.19 5.15 7.17
N HIS A 48 -14.95 6.15 6.66
CA HIS A 48 -15.16 7.45 7.30
C HIS A 48 -16.35 7.51 8.26
N LYS A 49 -17.06 6.38 8.47
CA LYS A 49 -18.31 6.36 9.24
C LYS A 49 -18.13 6.93 10.65
N GLY A 50 -18.95 7.94 10.98
CA GLY A 50 -18.95 8.64 12.26
C GLY A 50 -18.00 9.85 12.31
N LEU A 51 -17.11 10.02 11.34
CA LEU A 51 -16.15 11.13 11.36
C LEU A 51 -16.83 12.49 11.09
N GLU A 52 -17.78 12.56 10.15
CA GLU A 52 -18.52 13.81 9.93
C GLU A 52 -19.33 14.20 11.16
N THR A 53 -20.01 13.24 11.79
CA THR A 53 -20.77 13.49 13.03
C THR A 53 -19.88 14.06 14.13
N LYS A 54 -18.60 13.64 14.17
CA LYS A 54 -17.63 14.08 15.19
C LYS A 54 -16.95 15.41 14.85
N TYR A 55 -16.56 15.63 13.59
CA TYR A 55 -15.71 16.75 13.16
C TYR A 55 -16.42 17.80 12.28
N GLY A 56 -17.63 17.51 11.82
CA GLY A 56 -18.42 18.40 10.97
C GLY A 56 -18.07 18.30 9.47
N SER A 57 -18.99 18.80 8.65
CA SER A 57 -18.91 18.76 7.17
C SER A 57 -17.78 19.64 6.59
N GLU A 58 -17.30 20.62 7.34
CA GLU A 58 -16.14 21.45 6.93
C GLU A 58 -14.84 20.66 6.97
N ARG A 59 -14.76 19.63 7.80
CA ARG A 59 -13.58 18.75 7.93
C ARG A 59 -13.75 17.44 7.14
N ILE A 60 -14.96 17.01 6.87
CA ILE A 60 -15.30 15.81 6.09
C ILE A 60 -16.19 16.25 4.92
N ARG A 61 -15.60 16.45 3.76
CA ARG A 61 -16.23 17.08 2.59
C ARG A 61 -16.62 16.07 1.54
N CYS A 62 -17.91 15.83 1.36
CA CYS A 62 -18.41 15.04 0.24
C CYS A 62 -18.29 15.83 -1.06
N THR A 63 -17.90 15.16 -2.14
CA THR A 63 -17.73 15.75 -3.47
C THR A 63 -18.66 15.07 -4.48
N PRO A 64 -18.97 15.71 -5.62
CA PRO A 64 -19.43 15.00 -6.80
C PRO A 64 -18.40 13.98 -7.29
N ILE A 65 -18.82 13.04 -8.15
CA ILE A 65 -17.91 12.11 -8.86
C ILE A 65 -17.11 12.94 -9.87
N SER A 66 -15.91 13.34 -9.48
CA SER A 66 -15.02 14.16 -10.29
C SER A 66 -13.57 14.07 -9.74
N GLU A 67 -12.89 12.97 -9.99
CA GLU A 67 -11.59 12.65 -9.40
C GLU A 67 -10.53 13.69 -9.75
N GLN A 68 -10.57 14.25 -10.95
CA GLN A 68 -9.70 15.36 -11.35
C GLN A 68 -9.92 16.61 -10.48
N ALA A 69 -11.19 16.96 -10.19
CA ALA A 69 -11.52 18.10 -9.35
C ALA A 69 -11.20 17.84 -7.87
N ILE A 70 -11.42 16.62 -7.36
CA ILE A 70 -11.05 16.20 -6.01
C ILE A 70 -9.55 16.40 -5.83
N MET A 71 -8.74 15.88 -6.75
CA MET A 71 -7.30 15.98 -6.68
C MET A 71 -6.80 17.41 -6.81
N GLY A 72 -7.35 18.19 -7.77
CA GLY A 72 -6.99 19.59 -7.95
C GLY A 72 -7.30 20.46 -6.74
N ALA A 73 -8.48 20.25 -6.11
CA ALA A 73 -8.87 20.95 -4.88
C ALA A 73 -7.93 20.59 -3.71
N ALA A 74 -7.59 19.30 -3.57
CA ALA A 74 -6.65 18.84 -2.53
C ALA A 74 -5.26 19.46 -2.70
N ILE A 75 -4.72 19.50 -3.92
CA ILE A 75 -3.41 20.11 -4.19
C ILE A 75 -3.45 21.61 -3.87
N GLY A 76 -4.50 22.33 -4.30
CA GLY A 76 -4.66 23.73 -3.99
C GLY A 76 -4.72 24.02 -2.49
N ALA A 77 -5.44 23.19 -1.73
CA ALA A 77 -5.51 23.27 -0.27
C ALA A 77 -4.16 22.98 0.38
N ALA A 78 -3.42 21.97 -0.09
CA ALA A 78 -2.07 21.68 0.38
C ALA A 78 -1.11 22.86 0.16
N MET A 79 -1.14 23.49 -1.01
CA MET A 79 -0.37 24.71 -1.32
C MET A 79 -0.75 25.88 -0.42
N ALA A 80 -1.99 25.93 0.07
CA ALA A 80 -2.47 26.95 1.01
C ALA A 80 -2.12 26.64 2.49
N GLY A 81 -1.41 25.55 2.76
CA GLY A 81 -0.96 25.17 4.10
C GLY A 81 -1.84 24.17 4.84
N MET A 82 -2.90 23.65 4.20
CA MET A 82 -3.74 22.60 4.77
C MET A 82 -3.13 21.21 4.52
N ARG A 83 -3.62 20.19 5.25
CA ARG A 83 -3.25 18.77 5.10
C ARG A 83 -4.43 17.94 4.60
N PRO A 84 -4.73 17.97 3.31
CA PRO A 84 -5.83 17.21 2.73
C PRO A 84 -5.53 15.70 2.70
N VAL A 85 -6.56 14.91 3.06
CA VAL A 85 -6.64 13.49 2.78
C VAL A 85 -7.71 13.29 1.70
N ALA A 86 -7.28 13.11 0.45
CA ALA A 86 -8.18 12.92 -0.68
C ALA A 86 -8.43 11.42 -0.88
N GLU A 87 -9.71 11.03 -0.93
CA GLU A 87 -10.07 9.68 -1.34
C GLU A 87 -10.41 9.64 -2.83
N ILE A 88 -9.64 8.89 -3.60
CA ILE A 88 -10.02 8.39 -4.91
C ILE A 88 -10.50 6.96 -4.69
N MET A 89 -11.80 6.75 -4.75
CA MET A 89 -12.48 5.56 -4.25
C MET A 89 -11.82 4.25 -4.72
N LEU A 90 -11.45 4.18 -6.00
CA LEU A 90 -10.79 3.02 -6.59
C LEU A 90 -9.55 3.43 -7.39
N MET A 91 -8.49 2.63 -7.30
CA MET A 91 -7.20 2.94 -7.92
C MET A 91 -7.29 3.12 -9.45
N ASN A 92 -8.18 2.41 -10.13
CA ASN A 92 -8.44 2.59 -11.55
C ASN A 92 -8.81 4.04 -11.91
N PHE A 93 -9.49 4.76 -11.01
CA PHE A 93 -9.93 6.13 -11.23
C PHE A 93 -8.85 7.18 -10.98
N ILE A 94 -7.68 6.77 -10.46
CA ILE A 94 -6.47 7.61 -10.52
C ILE A 94 -6.16 8.01 -11.97
N ALA A 95 -6.51 7.19 -12.95
CA ALA A 95 -6.35 7.54 -14.35
C ALA A 95 -7.12 8.82 -14.75
N VAL A 96 -8.29 9.11 -14.13
CA VAL A 96 -9.05 10.35 -14.33
C VAL A 96 -8.34 11.55 -13.69
N ALA A 97 -7.71 11.34 -12.54
CA ALA A 97 -6.97 12.35 -11.77
C ALA A 97 -5.47 12.44 -12.13
N ALA A 98 -5.02 11.68 -13.13
CA ALA A 98 -3.60 11.45 -13.40
C ALA A 98 -2.81 12.74 -13.66
N ASP A 99 -3.36 13.69 -14.42
CA ASP A 99 -2.68 14.97 -14.66
C ASP A 99 -2.43 15.74 -13.36
N GLN A 100 -3.43 15.81 -12.49
CA GLN A 100 -3.30 16.51 -11.21
C GLN A 100 -2.26 15.82 -10.30
N LEU A 101 -2.28 14.51 -10.24
CA LEU A 101 -1.37 13.75 -9.39
C LEU A 101 0.07 13.76 -9.97
N PHE A 102 0.24 13.43 -11.25
CA PHE A 102 1.56 13.21 -11.85
C PHE A 102 2.24 14.50 -12.28
N ASN A 103 1.50 15.49 -12.82
CA ASN A 103 2.08 16.73 -13.33
C ASN A 103 2.09 17.86 -12.30
N HIS A 104 1.17 17.84 -11.33
CA HIS A 104 1.09 18.88 -10.31
C HIS A 104 1.62 18.39 -8.95
N ALA A 105 0.92 17.48 -8.24
CA ALA A 105 1.30 17.08 -6.89
C ALA A 105 2.76 16.60 -6.81
N ALA A 106 3.16 15.70 -7.71
CA ALA A 106 4.49 15.11 -7.71
C ALA A 106 5.62 16.11 -7.99
N LYS A 107 5.36 17.21 -8.72
CA LYS A 107 6.41 18.07 -9.27
C LYS A 107 6.49 19.46 -8.66
N LEU A 108 5.42 19.95 -8.05
CA LEU A 108 5.33 21.33 -7.58
C LEU A 108 6.42 21.69 -6.57
N ARG A 109 6.73 20.81 -5.62
CA ARG A 109 7.81 21.04 -4.65
C ARG A 109 9.18 21.17 -5.32
N TYR A 110 9.47 20.28 -6.27
CA TYR A 110 10.70 20.35 -7.06
C TYR A 110 10.77 21.63 -7.90
N MET A 111 9.70 21.96 -8.62
CA MET A 111 9.63 23.14 -9.49
C MET A 111 9.71 24.45 -8.73
N SER A 112 9.26 24.49 -7.47
CA SER A 112 9.41 25.65 -6.59
C SER A 112 10.77 25.73 -5.85
N GLY A 113 11.70 24.85 -6.17
CA GLY A 113 12.98 24.76 -5.47
C GLY A 113 12.86 24.36 -3.99
N GLY A 114 11.81 23.61 -3.65
CA GLY A 114 11.51 23.17 -2.28
C GLY A 114 10.68 24.16 -1.45
N ALA A 115 10.35 25.32 -2.00
CA ALA A 115 9.64 26.37 -1.26
C ALA A 115 8.17 26.04 -0.96
N THR A 116 7.52 25.19 -1.78
CA THR A 116 6.11 24.84 -1.64
C THR A 116 5.97 23.35 -1.31
N PRO A 117 5.82 22.96 -0.04
CA PRO A 117 5.47 21.60 0.32
C PRO A 117 4.07 21.23 -0.22
N ILE A 118 3.85 19.96 -0.46
CA ILE A 118 2.54 19.43 -0.89
C ILE A 118 2.15 18.30 0.07
N PRO A 119 1.74 18.61 1.30
CA PRO A 119 1.35 17.64 2.31
C PRO A 119 -0.01 17.00 1.98
N LEU A 120 -0.04 16.23 0.90
CA LEU A 120 -1.23 15.57 0.36
C LEU A 120 -1.16 14.06 0.59
N THR A 121 -2.18 13.51 1.22
CA THR A 121 -2.39 12.05 1.25
C THR A 121 -3.51 11.68 0.29
N VAL A 122 -3.22 10.78 -0.64
CA VAL A 122 -4.23 10.20 -1.54
C VAL A 122 -4.51 8.78 -1.08
N ARG A 123 -5.71 8.53 -0.57
CA ARG A 123 -6.18 7.17 -0.25
C ARG A 123 -6.89 6.59 -1.45
N THR A 124 -6.60 5.34 -1.75
CA THR A 124 -7.28 4.63 -2.83
C THR A 124 -7.36 3.15 -2.56
N THR A 125 -8.48 2.55 -2.93
CA THR A 125 -8.75 1.12 -2.72
C THR A 125 -8.55 0.35 -4.01
N THR A 126 -8.05 -0.88 -3.91
CA THR A 126 -7.87 -1.78 -5.06
C THR A 126 -7.86 -3.23 -4.62
N GLY A 127 -7.57 -4.12 -5.55
CA GLY A 127 -7.33 -5.55 -5.32
C GLY A 127 -8.45 -6.46 -5.81
N ALA A 128 -8.02 -7.58 -6.35
CA ALA A 128 -8.89 -8.69 -6.74
C ALA A 128 -9.34 -9.51 -5.53
N GLY A 129 -10.35 -10.36 -5.70
CA GLY A 129 -10.89 -11.24 -4.66
C GLY A 129 -12.25 -10.80 -4.11
N ALA A 130 -12.78 -9.66 -4.55
CA ALA A 130 -14.08 -9.15 -4.13
C ALA A 130 -15.15 -9.13 -5.25
N GLY A 131 -14.80 -9.61 -6.44
CA GLY A 131 -15.72 -9.68 -7.58
C GLY A 131 -16.03 -8.32 -8.23
N PHE A 132 -15.17 -7.31 -8.05
CA PHE A 132 -15.39 -5.97 -8.62
C PHE A 132 -15.00 -5.87 -10.11
N GLY A 133 -14.24 -6.85 -10.64
CA GLY A 133 -13.88 -6.94 -12.04
C GLY A 133 -12.86 -5.91 -12.52
N ALA A 134 -12.71 -5.82 -13.83
CA ALA A 134 -11.57 -5.20 -14.49
C ALA A 134 -11.37 -3.70 -14.19
N GLN A 135 -12.44 -2.95 -14.01
CA GLN A 135 -12.37 -1.50 -13.83
C GLN A 135 -12.25 -1.05 -12.36
N HIS A 136 -12.22 -2.00 -11.39
CA HIS A 136 -12.32 -1.69 -9.98
C HIS A 136 -11.31 -2.47 -9.11
N SER A 137 -10.37 -3.21 -9.73
CA SER A 137 -9.50 -4.13 -8.99
C SER A 137 -8.05 -4.12 -9.42
N GLU A 138 -7.66 -3.33 -10.43
CA GLU A 138 -6.30 -3.36 -10.94
C GLU A 138 -5.31 -2.71 -9.98
N MET A 139 -4.18 -3.37 -9.76
CA MET A 139 -3.01 -2.80 -9.10
C MET A 139 -2.19 -2.00 -10.12
N LEU A 140 -2.16 -0.68 -9.95
CA LEU A 140 -1.45 0.26 -10.83
C LEU A 140 -0.24 0.91 -10.15
N GLU A 141 0.27 0.30 -9.09
CA GLU A 141 1.35 0.83 -8.24
C GLU A 141 2.63 1.10 -9.01
N ALA A 142 2.92 0.32 -10.05
CA ALA A 142 4.10 0.53 -10.89
C ALA A 142 4.11 1.92 -11.56
N THR A 143 2.95 2.42 -11.99
CA THR A 143 2.80 3.77 -12.56
C THR A 143 3.05 4.85 -11.51
N LEU A 144 2.61 4.63 -10.27
CA LEU A 144 2.81 5.55 -9.16
C LEU A 144 4.29 5.63 -8.77
N VAL A 145 4.95 4.48 -8.63
CA VAL A 145 6.38 4.39 -8.32
C VAL A 145 7.24 4.98 -9.44
N HIS A 146 6.83 4.82 -10.69
CA HIS A 146 7.52 5.41 -11.85
C HIS A 146 7.44 6.94 -11.89
N THR A 147 6.60 7.57 -11.07
CA THR A 147 6.40 9.02 -11.05
C THR A 147 7.28 9.67 -9.96
N PRO A 148 8.43 10.30 -10.31
CA PRO A 148 9.29 10.97 -9.33
C PRO A 148 8.53 12.07 -8.58
N GLY A 149 8.71 12.10 -7.24
CA GLY A 149 8.05 13.04 -6.36
C GLY A 149 6.83 12.47 -5.61
N LEU A 150 6.35 11.27 -5.99
CA LEU A 150 5.34 10.56 -5.20
C LEU A 150 6.00 9.57 -4.23
N LYS A 151 5.40 9.43 -3.05
CA LYS A 151 5.61 8.31 -2.14
C LYS A 151 4.45 7.33 -2.25
N VAL A 152 4.71 6.04 -2.07
CA VAL A 152 3.70 4.98 -2.23
C VAL A 152 3.81 4.00 -1.07
N ALA A 153 2.70 3.82 -0.33
CA ALA A 153 2.61 2.87 0.78
C ALA A 153 1.47 1.88 0.56
N VAL A 154 1.71 0.60 0.89
CA VAL A 154 0.75 -0.51 0.71
C VAL A 154 0.81 -1.41 1.95
N PRO A 155 0.01 -1.16 2.99
CA PRO A 155 0.01 -1.96 4.21
C PRO A 155 -0.54 -3.37 4.01
N SER A 156 -0.09 -4.30 4.85
CA SER A 156 -0.57 -5.68 4.92
C SER A 156 -1.23 -6.04 6.26
N THR A 157 -1.01 -5.23 7.31
CA THR A 157 -1.53 -5.44 8.67
C THR A 157 -2.34 -4.23 9.13
N ALA A 158 -3.24 -4.42 10.11
CA ALA A 158 -4.04 -3.31 10.66
C ALA A 158 -3.16 -2.29 11.40
N ALA A 159 -2.13 -2.74 12.13
CA ALA A 159 -1.20 -1.86 12.81
C ALA A 159 -0.38 -1.03 11.81
N ASP A 160 0.13 -1.66 10.74
CA ASP A 160 0.85 -0.93 9.69
C ASP A 160 -0.08 0.02 8.92
N ALA A 161 -1.34 -0.34 8.68
CA ALA A 161 -2.31 0.53 8.04
C ALA A 161 -2.50 1.84 8.81
N LYS A 162 -2.70 1.76 10.14
CA LYS A 162 -2.75 2.96 10.99
C LYS A 162 -1.44 3.73 10.96
N GLY A 163 -0.33 3.05 11.23
CA GLY A 163 0.96 3.72 11.41
C GLY A 163 1.49 4.37 10.14
N LEU A 164 1.36 3.71 8.99
CA LEU A 164 1.77 4.26 7.69
C LEU A 164 0.84 5.38 7.24
N LEU A 165 -0.48 5.28 7.48
CA LEU A 165 -1.42 6.34 7.12
C LEU A 165 -1.16 7.61 7.94
N LEU A 166 -0.91 7.50 9.25
CA LEU A 166 -0.50 8.66 10.05
C LEU A 166 0.81 9.25 9.56
N SER A 167 1.80 8.42 9.20
CA SER A 167 3.04 8.91 8.61
C SER A 167 2.81 9.62 7.27
N ALA A 168 1.89 9.13 6.44
CA ALA A 168 1.51 9.75 5.17
C ALA A 168 0.83 11.11 5.37
N ILE A 169 -0.13 11.21 6.30
CA ILE A 169 -0.87 12.46 6.57
C ILE A 169 0.06 13.57 7.07
N PHE A 170 1.06 13.22 7.85
CA PHE A 170 2.01 14.19 8.42
C PHE A 170 3.32 14.32 7.62
N ASP A 171 3.39 13.74 6.42
CA ASP A 171 4.49 13.99 5.48
C ASP A 171 4.29 15.32 4.73
N ASP A 172 5.37 15.95 4.34
CA ASP A 172 5.34 17.22 3.58
C ASP A 172 5.37 17.01 2.06
N ASP A 173 5.49 15.76 1.62
CA ASP A 173 5.42 15.33 0.22
C ASP A 173 4.16 14.51 -0.06
N PRO A 174 3.68 14.45 -1.31
CA PRO A 174 2.49 13.69 -1.65
C PRO A 174 2.71 12.18 -1.47
N VAL A 175 1.82 11.54 -0.72
CA VAL A 175 1.82 10.10 -0.48
C VAL A 175 0.55 9.47 -1.05
N VAL A 176 0.72 8.44 -1.89
CA VAL A 176 -0.40 7.58 -2.29
C VAL A 176 -0.44 6.38 -1.36
N PHE A 177 -1.50 6.28 -0.60
CA PHE A 177 -1.77 5.21 0.37
C PHE A 177 -2.75 4.22 -0.26
N VAL A 178 -2.24 3.05 -0.64
CA VAL A 178 -2.97 2.02 -1.37
C VAL A 178 -3.55 1.00 -0.41
N GLU A 179 -4.86 0.83 -0.44
CA GLU A 179 -5.61 -0.06 0.43
C GLU A 179 -6.12 -1.27 -0.33
N MET A 180 -5.84 -2.47 0.18
CA MET A 180 -6.34 -3.71 -0.42
C MET A 180 -7.72 -4.03 0.17
N SER A 181 -8.79 -3.93 -0.64
CA SER A 181 -10.17 -4.15 -0.20
C SER A 181 -10.38 -5.52 0.47
N SER A 182 -9.68 -6.54 -0.01
CA SER A 182 -9.73 -7.89 0.54
C SER A 182 -9.18 -8.01 1.96
N LEU A 183 -8.39 -7.03 2.44
CA LEU A 183 -7.81 -7.03 3.78
C LEU A 183 -8.68 -6.28 4.81
N TYR A 184 -9.61 -5.45 4.40
CA TYR A 184 -10.41 -4.60 5.29
C TYR A 184 -11.08 -5.35 6.43
N PHE A 185 -11.69 -6.49 6.12
CA PHE A 185 -12.42 -7.33 7.06
C PHE A 185 -11.72 -8.66 7.38
N ALA A 186 -10.68 -9.01 6.60
CA ALA A 186 -9.95 -10.26 6.78
C ALA A 186 -8.80 -10.14 7.79
N VAL A 187 -8.19 -8.96 7.90
CA VAL A 187 -7.04 -8.73 8.79
C VAL A 187 -7.49 -8.06 10.07
N ARG A 188 -7.05 -8.64 11.20
CA ARG A 188 -7.29 -8.12 12.55
C ARG A 188 -6.01 -8.25 13.36
N ASP A 189 -5.56 -7.15 13.96
CA ASP A 189 -4.34 -7.08 14.75
C ASP A 189 -4.54 -6.26 16.03
N ASP A 190 -3.57 -6.36 16.93
CA ASP A 190 -3.42 -5.43 18.05
C ASP A 190 -2.78 -4.14 17.54
N VAL A 191 -3.56 -3.08 17.50
CA VAL A 191 -3.18 -1.78 16.97
C VAL A 191 -2.88 -0.83 18.13
N PRO A 192 -1.68 -0.20 18.19
CA PRO A 192 -1.36 0.79 19.22
C PRO A 192 -2.31 1.98 19.18
N GLU A 193 -2.72 2.45 20.38
CA GLU A 193 -3.60 3.62 20.51
C GLU A 193 -2.85 4.95 20.29
N GLY A 194 -3.61 6.01 19.98
CA GLY A 194 -3.08 7.37 19.79
C GLY A 194 -2.21 7.55 18.56
N ASP A 195 -1.27 8.48 18.62
CA ASP A 195 -0.34 8.82 17.54
C ASP A 195 0.77 7.76 17.41
N TYR A 196 0.46 6.69 16.70
CA TYR A 196 1.39 5.61 16.39
C TYR A 196 1.81 5.71 14.92
N ARG A 197 3.08 5.91 14.65
CA ARG A 197 3.61 6.09 13.29
C ARG A 197 4.61 5.02 12.91
N VAL A 198 4.47 4.51 11.69
CA VAL A 198 5.43 3.60 11.05
C VAL A 198 6.16 4.41 9.98
N PRO A 199 7.49 4.48 10.01
CA PRO A 199 8.26 5.25 9.02
C PRO A 199 8.03 4.73 7.60
N LEU A 200 7.79 5.65 6.65
CA LEU A 200 7.83 5.32 5.22
C LEU A 200 9.26 4.92 4.83
N GLY A 201 9.40 3.99 3.89
CA GLY A 201 10.71 3.49 3.44
C GLY A 201 11.36 2.48 4.39
N LYS A 202 10.56 1.84 5.26
CA LYS A 202 11.02 0.75 6.13
C LYS A 202 10.19 -0.50 5.92
N ALA A 203 10.85 -1.54 5.40
CA ALA A 203 10.28 -2.87 5.27
C ALA A 203 10.22 -3.60 6.63
N ARG A 204 9.43 -4.67 6.67
CA ARG A 204 9.32 -5.58 7.82
C ARG A 204 9.66 -7.00 7.40
N ILE A 205 10.45 -7.70 8.21
CA ILE A 205 10.58 -9.15 8.08
C ILE A 205 9.32 -9.77 8.70
N ALA A 206 8.40 -10.18 7.84
CA ALA A 206 7.14 -10.80 8.27
C ALA A 206 7.38 -12.23 8.79
N ARG A 207 8.38 -12.93 8.26
CA ARG A 207 8.84 -14.23 8.70
C ARG A 207 10.34 -14.37 8.47
N GLN A 208 11.07 -14.85 9.44
CA GLN A 208 12.51 -15.15 9.32
C GLN A 208 12.73 -16.44 8.52
N GLY A 209 13.82 -16.47 7.75
CA GLY A 209 14.24 -17.65 6.98
C GLY A 209 15.67 -17.55 6.48
N SER A 210 16.19 -18.65 5.89
CA SER A 210 17.58 -18.77 5.45
C SER A 210 17.78 -19.31 4.03
N ASP A 211 16.77 -19.93 3.41
CA ASP A 211 16.98 -20.69 2.18
C ASP A 211 16.52 -19.91 0.92
N LEU A 212 15.51 -19.03 1.06
CA LEU A 212 14.97 -18.20 0.00
C LEU A 212 14.25 -17.01 0.61
N THR A 213 14.29 -15.86 -0.06
CA THR A 213 13.52 -14.64 0.31
C THR A 213 12.33 -14.45 -0.62
N LEU A 214 11.13 -14.38 -0.04
CA LEU A 214 9.92 -13.86 -0.69
C LEU A 214 9.81 -12.36 -0.40
N ILE A 215 9.75 -11.53 -1.45
CA ILE A 215 9.65 -10.08 -1.35
C ILE A 215 8.29 -9.67 -1.86
N THR A 216 7.49 -9.02 -1.00
CA THR A 216 6.08 -8.78 -1.33
C THR A 216 5.50 -7.59 -0.57
N TYR A 217 4.23 -7.25 -0.81
CA TYR A 217 3.47 -6.18 -0.18
C TYR A 217 1.96 -6.43 -0.27
N GLY A 218 1.19 -5.72 0.55
CA GLY A 218 -0.26 -5.81 0.57
C GLY A 218 -0.75 -7.22 0.89
N ARG A 219 -1.81 -7.68 0.21
CA ARG A 219 -2.41 -8.99 0.46
C ARG A 219 -1.43 -10.15 0.31
N GLN A 220 -0.52 -10.07 -0.65
CA GLN A 220 0.39 -11.17 -0.96
C GLN A 220 1.36 -11.51 0.18
N VAL A 221 1.48 -10.65 1.18
CA VAL A 221 2.23 -10.98 2.42
C VAL A 221 1.61 -12.18 3.12
N LEU A 222 0.27 -12.21 3.24
CA LEU A 222 -0.43 -13.35 3.88
C LEU A 222 -0.24 -14.64 3.08
N ASP A 223 -0.38 -14.56 1.75
CA ASP A 223 -0.21 -15.72 0.87
C ASP A 223 1.24 -16.25 0.93
N CYS A 224 2.24 -15.36 0.94
CA CYS A 224 3.64 -15.72 1.07
C CYS A 224 3.97 -16.35 2.43
N VAL A 225 3.44 -15.81 3.52
CA VAL A 225 3.62 -16.38 4.87
C VAL A 225 2.99 -17.79 4.93
N ALA A 226 1.77 -17.96 4.40
CA ALA A 226 1.11 -19.28 4.39
C ALA A 226 1.91 -20.32 3.58
N VAL A 227 2.46 -19.94 2.42
CA VAL A 227 3.35 -20.82 1.65
C VAL A 227 4.63 -21.15 2.41
N ALA A 228 5.25 -20.16 3.05
CA ALA A 228 6.46 -20.34 3.83
C ALA A 228 6.24 -21.27 5.05
N GLU A 229 5.09 -21.16 5.72
CA GLU A 229 4.72 -22.05 6.83
C GLU A 229 4.47 -23.49 6.36
N LYS A 230 3.77 -23.65 5.23
CA LYS A 230 3.59 -24.97 4.63
C LYS A 230 4.92 -25.64 4.31
N LEU A 231 5.83 -24.93 3.66
CA LEU A 231 7.14 -25.46 3.26
C LEU A 231 8.07 -25.69 4.45
N ALA A 232 7.87 -25.01 5.58
CA ALA A 232 8.61 -25.27 6.81
C ALA A 232 8.36 -26.69 7.34
N GLY A 233 7.15 -27.24 7.17
CA GLY A 233 6.81 -28.62 7.46
C GLY A 233 7.61 -29.65 6.63
N GLU A 234 8.20 -29.21 5.54
CA GLU A 234 9.05 -30.02 4.64
C GLU A 234 10.55 -29.75 4.84
N GLY A 235 10.90 -28.88 5.78
CA GLY A 235 12.29 -28.58 6.15
C GLY A 235 12.87 -27.32 5.47
N TYR A 236 12.08 -26.57 4.69
CA TYR A 236 12.53 -25.31 4.06
C TYR A 236 12.35 -24.10 4.97
N SER A 237 13.32 -23.21 5.01
CA SER A 237 13.34 -22.00 5.81
C SER A 237 13.21 -20.76 4.94
N ILE A 238 11.96 -20.32 4.67
CA ILE A 238 11.65 -19.21 3.76
C ILE A 238 11.51 -17.91 4.55
N GLU A 239 12.27 -16.88 4.16
CA GLU A 239 12.11 -15.52 4.66
C GLU A 239 11.03 -14.78 3.87
N VAL A 240 10.20 -14.00 4.56
CA VAL A 240 9.17 -13.17 3.92
C VAL A 240 9.40 -11.72 4.32
N ILE A 241 9.62 -10.85 3.34
CA ILE A 241 9.72 -9.40 3.50
C ILE A 241 8.39 -8.77 3.06
N ASP A 242 7.81 -7.99 3.98
CA ASP A 242 6.74 -7.05 3.70
C ASP A 242 7.34 -5.66 3.43
N LEU A 243 7.25 -5.17 2.21
CA LEU A 243 7.85 -3.91 1.81
C LEU A 243 7.19 -2.70 2.48
N ARG A 244 5.87 -2.74 2.76
CA ARG A 244 5.09 -1.63 3.35
C ARG A 244 5.09 -0.36 2.50
N SER A 245 6.27 0.10 2.06
CA SER A 245 6.48 1.25 1.18
C SER A 245 7.18 0.81 -0.09
N LEU A 246 6.62 1.19 -1.23
CA LEU A 246 7.20 0.92 -2.54
C LEU A 246 8.10 2.08 -2.99
N GLN A 247 7.79 3.30 -2.52
CA GLN A 247 8.58 4.51 -2.68
C GLN A 247 8.40 5.41 -1.44
N PRO A 248 9.48 5.73 -0.69
CA PRO A 248 10.84 5.20 -0.84
C PRO A 248 10.91 3.69 -0.53
N LEU A 249 11.86 3.00 -1.16
CA LEU A 249 12.07 1.56 -0.99
C LEU A 249 13.19 1.28 0.03
N ASP A 250 12.98 0.30 0.91
CA ASP A 250 14.02 -0.19 1.85
C ASP A 250 14.94 -1.22 1.17
N THR A 251 15.80 -0.74 0.28
CA THR A 251 16.77 -1.59 -0.42
C THR A 251 17.73 -2.30 0.52
N ALA A 252 18.09 -1.67 1.65
CA ALA A 252 19.00 -2.26 2.62
C ALA A 252 18.43 -3.56 3.22
N THR A 253 17.15 -3.57 3.59
CA THR A 253 16.48 -4.79 4.09
C THR A 253 16.39 -5.86 3.00
N ILE A 254 16.05 -5.46 1.76
CA ILE A 254 15.93 -6.39 0.63
C ILE A 254 17.29 -7.05 0.35
N PHE A 255 18.33 -6.24 0.14
CA PHE A 255 19.65 -6.76 -0.22
C PHE A 255 20.27 -7.57 0.91
N GLY A 256 20.15 -7.12 2.16
CA GLY A 256 20.64 -7.89 3.32
C GLY A 256 19.98 -9.26 3.46
N SER A 257 18.68 -9.37 3.16
CA SER A 257 17.98 -10.65 3.17
C SER A 257 18.41 -11.54 2.00
N VAL A 258 18.49 -10.99 0.78
CA VAL A 258 18.86 -11.77 -0.40
C VAL A 258 20.33 -12.21 -0.34
N SER A 259 21.25 -11.37 0.17
CA SER A 259 22.64 -11.79 0.42
C SER A 259 22.75 -12.96 1.40
N LYS A 260 21.83 -13.05 2.38
CA LYS A 260 21.78 -14.18 3.32
C LYS A 260 21.23 -15.46 2.67
N THR A 261 20.20 -15.35 1.85
CA THR A 261 19.45 -16.50 1.32
C THR A 261 19.90 -16.92 -0.09
N HIS A 262 20.59 -16.06 -0.81
CA HIS A 262 21.09 -16.24 -2.18
C HIS A 262 20.02 -16.56 -3.24
N ARG A 263 18.73 -16.55 -2.87
CA ARG A 263 17.58 -16.82 -3.74
C ARG A 263 16.44 -15.87 -3.40
N ALA A 264 15.80 -15.34 -4.42
CA ALA A 264 14.68 -14.43 -4.24
C ALA A 264 13.53 -14.70 -5.20
N VAL A 265 12.30 -14.51 -4.72
CA VAL A 265 11.09 -14.43 -5.54
C VAL A 265 10.36 -13.14 -5.16
N VAL A 266 10.09 -12.30 -6.16
CA VAL A 266 9.22 -11.13 -5.97
C VAL A 266 7.78 -11.52 -6.29
N VAL A 267 6.88 -11.22 -5.34
CA VAL A 267 5.46 -11.57 -5.46
C VAL A 267 4.61 -10.31 -5.34
N HIS A 268 3.69 -10.09 -6.30
CA HIS A 268 2.75 -8.97 -6.26
C HIS A 268 1.44 -9.30 -6.99
N GLU A 269 0.39 -8.56 -6.71
CA GLU A 269 -0.93 -8.80 -7.33
C GLU A 269 -1.03 -8.27 -8.76
N ALA A 270 -0.33 -7.17 -9.07
CA ALA A 270 -0.28 -6.65 -10.42
C ALA A 270 0.21 -7.71 -11.43
N VAL A 271 -0.13 -7.51 -12.69
CA VAL A 271 0.41 -8.35 -13.77
C VAL A 271 1.95 -8.27 -13.80
N THR A 272 2.62 -9.36 -14.18
CA THR A 272 4.10 -9.40 -14.18
C THR A 272 4.73 -8.51 -15.25
N ARG A 273 4.02 -8.27 -16.37
CA ARG A 273 4.52 -7.44 -17.47
C ARG A 273 4.46 -5.96 -17.08
N GLY A 274 5.61 -5.31 -17.01
CA GLY A 274 5.70 -3.90 -16.61
C GLY A 274 5.35 -3.61 -15.16
N GLY A 275 5.12 -4.65 -14.34
CA GLY A 275 4.84 -4.51 -12.91
C GLY A 275 6.10 -4.18 -12.10
N PHE A 276 5.90 -3.66 -10.89
CA PHE A 276 6.97 -3.21 -9.98
C PHE A 276 7.99 -4.32 -9.64
N GLY A 277 7.56 -5.59 -9.65
CA GLY A 277 8.48 -6.71 -9.46
C GLY A 277 9.58 -6.83 -10.52
N ALA A 278 9.41 -6.24 -11.71
CA ALA A 278 10.47 -6.20 -12.71
C ALA A 278 11.61 -5.26 -12.28
N GLU A 279 11.28 -4.10 -11.71
CA GLU A 279 12.24 -3.15 -11.15
C GLU A 279 12.99 -3.76 -9.96
N LEU A 280 12.28 -4.37 -9.02
CA LEU A 280 12.89 -5.06 -7.88
C LEU A 280 13.87 -6.15 -8.32
N SER A 281 13.46 -6.98 -9.29
CA SER A 281 14.32 -8.02 -9.87
C SER A 281 15.57 -7.43 -10.52
N ALA A 282 15.43 -6.32 -11.26
CA ALA A 282 16.56 -5.64 -11.90
C ALA A 282 17.54 -5.07 -10.87
N GLN A 283 17.04 -4.41 -9.81
CA GLN A 283 17.89 -3.87 -8.74
C GLN A 283 18.64 -4.99 -8.00
N ILE A 284 17.97 -6.09 -7.65
CA ILE A 284 18.59 -7.25 -6.98
C ILE A 284 19.68 -7.84 -7.87
N HIS A 285 19.43 -8.04 -9.16
CA HIS A 285 20.45 -8.54 -10.08
C HIS A 285 21.62 -7.58 -10.23
N SER A 286 21.36 -6.28 -10.30
CA SER A 286 22.43 -5.27 -10.44
C SER A 286 23.36 -5.26 -9.23
N GLU A 287 22.79 -5.35 -8.02
CA GLU A 287 23.53 -5.24 -6.76
C GLU A 287 24.18 -6.56 -6.33
N LEU A 288 23.47 -7.68 -6.50
CA LEU A 288 23.83 -8.95 -5.90
C LEU A 288 24.12 -10.07 -6.94
N PHE A 289 24.41 -9.72 -8.20
CA PHE A 289 24.58 -10.68 -9.29
C PHE A 289 25.50 -11.86 -8.94
N HIS A 290 26.63 -11.59 -8.30
CA HIS A 290 27.62 -12.60 -7.94
C HIS A 290 27.28 -13.42 -6.68
N GLU A 291 26.25 -13.02 -5.94
CA GLU A 291 25.78 -13.70 -4.74
C GLU A 291 24.56 -14.59 -5.00
N LEU A 292 23.87 -14.37 -6.13
CA LEU A 292 22.67 -15.12 -6.48
C LEU A 292 22.99 -16.55 -6.91
N ALA A 293 22.35 -17.52 -6.27
CA ALA A 293 22.42 -18.94 -6.64
C ALA A 293 21.49 -19.31 -7.82
N ALA A 294 20.51 -18.44 -8.13
CA ALA A 294 19.55 -18.62 -9.20
C ALA A 294 19.01 -17.25 -9.67
N PRO A 295 18.43 -17.14 -10.88
CA PRO A 295 17.74 -15.92 -11.30
C PRO A 295 16.61 -15.57 -10.33
N VAL A 296 16.37 -14.26 -10.11
CA VAL A 296 15.26 -13.79 -9.29
C VAL A 296 13.92 -14.19 -9.92
N GLY A 297 13.13 -14.97 -9.21
CA GLY A 297 11.79 -15.37 -9.64
C GLY A 297 10.81 -14.20 -9.55
N ARG A 298 9.81 -14.16 -10.41
CA ARG A 298 8.72 -13.18 -10.36
C ARG A 298 7.37 -13.86 -10.49
N VAL A 299 6.50 -13.62 -9.53
CA VAL A 299 5.12 -14.13 -9.51
C VAL A 299 4.17 -12.95 -9.39
N GLY A 300 3.24 -12.84 -10.32
CA GLY A 300 2.26 -11.76 -10.33
C GLY A 300 0.89 -12.26 -10.77
N GLY A 301 -0.08 -11.37 -10.86
CA GLY A 301 -1.37 -11.63 -11.46
C GLY A 301 -1.24 -12.15 -12.89
N ALA A 302 -2.23 -12.91 -13.36
CA ALA A 302 -2.29 -13.33 -14.74
C ALA A 302 -2.33 -12.11 -15.68
N ASN A 303 -1.70 -12.22 -16.86
CA ASN A 303 -1.61 -11.08 -17.78
C ASN A 303 -2.95 -10.88 -18.54
N THR A 304 -4.01 -10.62 -17.79
CA THR A 304 -5.38 -10.35 -18.26
C THR A 304 -6.00 -9.25 -17.39
N PRO A 305 -7.07 -8.58 -17.83
CA PRO A 305 -7.90 -7.80 -16.92
C PRO A 305 -8.44 -8.68 -15.79
N VAL A 306 -8.73 -8.08 -14.62
CA VAL A 306 -9.28 -8.81 -13.46
C VAL A 306 -10.70 -9.32 -13.79
N PRO A 307 -10.96 -10.63 -13.67
CA PRO A 307 -12.29 -11.19 -13.96
C PRO A 307 -13.31 -10.86 -12.87
N TYR A 308 -14.61 -10.92 -13.20
CA TYR A 308 -15.70 -10.83 -12.23
C TYR A 308 -16.03 -12.18 -11.54
N ALA A 309 -15.92 -13.27 -12.29
CA ALA A 309 -16.27 -14.58 -11.76
C ALA A 309 -15.24 -15.04 -10.73
N SER A 310 -15.69 -15.40 -9.53
CA SER A 310 -14.83 -15.76 -8.40
C SER A 310 -13.81 -16.85 -8.72
N SER A 311 -14.19 -17.88 -9.51
CA SER A 311 -13.27 -18.94 -9.93
C SER A 311 -12.15 -18.42 -10.82
N LEU A 312 -12.46 -17.54 -11.78
CA LEU A 312 -11.46 -16.93 -12.66
C LEU A 312 -10.61 -15.88 -11.91
N GLU A 313 -11.20 -15.19 -10.94
CA GLU A 313 -10.49 -14.24 -10.09
C GLU A 313 -9.43 -14.95 -9.22
N GLN A 314 -9.73 -16.15 -8.73
CA GLN A 314 -8.75 -17.01 -8.04
C GLN A 314 -7.59 -17.44 -8.96
N ASP A 315 -7.87 -17.74 -10.23
CA ASP A 315 -6.86 -18.08 -11.23
C ASP A 315 -6.02 -16.87 -11.63
N PHE A 316 -6.61 -15.65 -11.59
CA PHE A 316 -5.90 -14.40 -11.80
C PHE A 316 -4.87 -14.16 -10.69
N LEU A 317 -5.23 -14.34 -9.43
CA LEU A 317 -4.37 -14.07 -8.28
C LEU A 317 -3.11 -14.96 -8.26
N PRO A 318 -1.97 -14.46 -7.74
CA PRO A 318 -0.69 -15.16 -7.75
C PRO A 318 -0.60 -16.37 -6.82
N GLY A 319 -1.49 -16.51 -5.82
CA GLY A 319 -1.38 -17.44 -4.70
C GLY A 319 -0.95 -18.86 -5.06
N ASN A 320 -1.63 -19.51 -6.01
CA ASN A 320 -1.32 -20.89 -6.45
C ASN A 320 0.05 -21.01 -7.15
N ARG A 321 0.65 -19.92 -7.61
CA ARG A 321 1.92 -19.92 -8.34
C ARG A 321 3.13 -19.66 -7.46
N ILE A 322 2.93 -19.16 -6.23
CA ILE A 322 4.01 -18.81 -5.29
C ILE A 322 4.80 -20.06 -4.91
N GLU A 323 4.12 -21.10 -4.45
CA GLU A 323 4.76 -22.36 -4.03
C GLU A 323 5.57 -23.00 -5.16
N HIS A 324 4.99 -23.03 -6.38
CA HIS A 324 5.69 -23.57 -7.54
C HIS A 324 7.00 -22.81 -7.84
N ALA A 325 6.96 -21.48 -7.79
CA ALA A 325 8.15 -20.65 -8.00
C ALA A 325 9.23 -20.90 -6.93
N VAL A 326 8.82 -21.01 -5.66
CA VAL A 326 9.75 -21.34 -4.56
C VAL A 326 10.40 -22.69 -4.78
N ARG A 327 9.62 -23.75 -5.05
CA ARG A 327 10.14 -25.10 -5.30
C ARG A 327 11.09 -25.15 -6.50
N THR A 328 10.78 -24.41 -7.56
CA THR A 328 11.66 -24.35 -8.75
C THR A 328 13.04 -23.77 -8.44
N LEU A 329 13.14 -22.85 -7.48
CA LEU A 329 14.41 -22.23 -7.11
C LEU A 329 15.16 -22.99 -6.01
N LEU A 330 14.49 -23.83 -5.25
CA LEU A 330 15.12 -24.63 -4.20
C LEU A 330 15.64 -25.99 -4.72
N GLY A 331 15.10 -26.49 -5.84
CA GLY A 331 15.49 -27.75 -6.48
C GLY A 331 14.57 -28.88 -6.08
#